data_38a9e779eb7993e0b1adc2772ed3a006
#
_entry.id   38a9e779eb7993e0b1adc2772ed3a006
#
_cell.length_a   1.000
_cell.length_b   1.000
_cell.length_c   1.000
_cell.angle_alpha   90.00
_cell.angle_beta   90.00
_cell.angle_gamma   90.00
#
_symmetry.space_group_name_H-M   'P 1'
#
loop_
_entity.id
_entity.type
_entity.pdbx_description
1 polymer ?
#
loop_
_entity_poly.entity_id
_entity_poly.type
_entity_poly.pdbx_seq_one_letter_code
_entity_poly.pdbx_strand_id
1 'polypeptide(L)'
;ALAALFERRMAAVLAVAEYKKAHGLPIFDAAREAVVLDKAEARIQDPALRPYYRDHVQHMMDVAKQYEAEVLGRNRAAYQGVEGAFAHIALKALFPHAEAVSYPTWDEVFDAVERGDAAHGVVPFENSHAGDVSAVLDLCYDHPALWVVDVYDLPISQNLLVLPGTPLSELKHVYSHQQAIAQS
;
A
#
# COMPACT_ATOMS: atom_id res chain seq x y z
N ALA A 1 -7.89 -28.05 16.13
CA ALA A 1 -9.26 -27.55 15.95
C ALA A 1 -9.29 -26.17 15.29
N LEU A 2 -8.63 -25.14 15.86
CA LEU A 2 -8.66 -23.77 15.32
C LEU A 2 -7.97 -23.66 13.95
N ALA A 3 -6.78 -24.26 13.78
CA ALA A 3 -6.04 -24.25 12.50
C ALA A 3 -6.87 -24.85 11.35
N ALA A 4 -7.50 -26.01 11.57
CA ALA A 4 -8.34 -26.65 10.55
C ALA A 4 -9.59 -25.80 10.17
N LEU A 5 -10.13 -25.02 11.11
CA LEU A 5 -11.21 -24.08 10.82
C LEU A 5 -10.70 -22.88 9.99
N PHE A 6 -9.50 -22.41 10.31
CA PHE A 6 -8.84 -21.37 9.53
C PHE A 6 -8.58 -21.82 8.09
N GLU A 7 -7.97 -22.99 7.88
CA GLU A 7 -7.73 -23.56 6.54
C GLU A 7 -9.03 -23.71 5.73
N ARG A 8 -10.09 -24.22 6.34
CA ARG A 8 -11.40 -24.34 5.69
C ARG A 8 -11.98 -22.96 5.33
N ARG A 9 -11.79 -21.96 6.18
CA ARG A 9 -12.21 -20.59 5.90
C ARG A 9 -11.44 -20.02 4.71
N MET A 10 -10.12 -20.19 4.68
CA MET A 10 -9.28 -19.66 3.59
C MET A 10 -9.59 -20.36 2.25
N ALA A 11 -9.89 -21.64 2.24
CA ALA A 11 -10.36 -22.34 1.03
C ALA A 11 -11.70 -21.77 0.51
N ALA A 12 -12.63 -21.43 1.40
CA ALA A 12 -13.87 -20.78 1.01
C ALA A 12 -13.67 -19.35 0.48
N VAL A 13 -12.72 -18.60 1.07
CA VAL A 13 -12.32 -17.27 0.60
C VAL A 13 -11.80 -17.36 -0.83
N LEU A 14 -10.92 -18.32 -1.14
CA LEU A 14 -10.40 -18.53 -2.50
C LEU A 14 -11.50 -18.82 -3.51
N ALA A 15 -12.42 -19.72 -3.19
CA ALA A 15 -13.53 -20.04 -4.08
C ALA A 15 -14.41 -18.81 -4.39
N VAL A 16 -14.63 -17.94 -3.40
CA VAL A 16 -15.33 -16.66 -3.59
C VAL A 16 -14.52 -15.70 -4.44
N ALA A 17 -13.20 -15.63 -4.23
CA ALA A 17 -12.30 -14.79 -5.01
C ALA A 17 -12.26 -15.17 -6.49
N GLU A 18 -12.15 -16.48 -6.79
CA GLU A 18 -12.21 -17.00 -8.15
C GLU A 18 -13.54 -16.69 -8.83
N TYR A 19 -14.65 -16.84 -8.09
CA TYR A 19 -15.97 -16.48 -8.59
C TYR A 19 -16.06 -14.99 -8.93
N LYS A 20 -15.60 -14.12 -8.04
CA LYS A 20 -15.56 -12.65 -8.26
C LYS A 20 -14.72 -12.30 -9.48
N LYS A 21 -13.54 -12.90 -9.61
CA LYS A 21 -12.66 -12.71 -10.77
C LYS A 21 -13.35 -13.09 -12.08
N ALA A 22 -14.00 -14.25 -12.12
CA ALA A 22 -14.70 -14.74 -13.31
C ALA A 22 -15.88 -13.87 -13.72
N HIS A 23 -16.49 -13.12 -12.78
CA HIS A 23 -17.68 -12.29 -13.01
C HIS A 23 -17.39 -10.78 -12.95
N GLY A 24 -16.12 -10.35 -12.87
CA GLY A 24 -15.75 -8.94 -12.82
C GLY A 24 -16.25 -8.21 -11.56
N LEU A 25 -16.50 -8.92 -10.46
CA LEU A 25 -17.00 -8.33 -9.22
C LEU A 25 -15.86 -7.75 -8.37
N PRO A 26 -16.11 -6.64 -7.63
CA PRO A 26 -15.10 -6.07 -6.76
C PRO A 26 -14.75 -7.02 -5.59
N ILE A 27 -13.47 -7.00 -5.20
CA ILE A 27 -13.00 -7.74 -4.01
C ILE A 27 -13.60 -7.11 -2.75
N PHE A 28 -13.58 -5.79 -2.67
CA PHE A 28 -14.05 -5.02 -1.53
C PHE A 28 -15.49 -4.55 -1.72
N ASP A 29 -16.32 -4.76 -0.70
CA ASP A 29 -17.69 -4.26 -0.60
C ASP A 29 -17.94 -3.82 0.86
N ALA A 30 -17.77 -2.52 1.12
CA ALA A 30 -17.88 -1.94 2.45
C ALA A 30 -19.24 -2.18 3.10
N ALA A 31 -20.33 -2.11 2.33
CA ALA A 31 -21.68 -2.32 2.84
C ALA A 31 -21.87 -3.77 3.31
N ARG A 32 -21.36 -4.72 2.54
CA ARG A 32 -21.40 -6.15 2.91
C ARG A 32 -20.52 -6.45 4.10
N GLU A 33 -19.34 -5.84 4.20
CA GLU A 33 -18.45 -6.02 5.35
C GLU A 33 -19.10 -5.53 6.65
N ALA A 34 -19.73 -4.36 6.65
CA ALA A 34 -20.47 -3.84 7.80
C ALA A 34 -21.56 -4.82 8.27
N VAL A 35 -22.34 -5.38 7.35
CA VAL A 35 -23.39 -6.37 7.67
C VAL A 35 -22.78 -7.65 8.26
N VAL A 36 -21.62 -8.08 7.81
CA VAL A 36 -20.93 -9.26 8.37
C VAL A 36 -20.48 -9.00 9.80
N LEU A 37 -19.90 -7.83 10.07
CA LEU A 37 -19.44 -7.43 11.39
C LEU A 37 -20.63 -7.32 12.39
N ASP A 38 -21.71 -6.70 12.00
CA ASP A 38 -22.90 -6.55 12.83
C ASP A 38 -23.53 -7.91 13.19
N LYS A 39 -23.61 -8.81 12.20
CA LYS A 39 -24.07 -10.18 12.43
C LYS A 39 -23.12 -11.00 13.31
N ALA A 40 -21.81 -10.77 13.19
CA ALA A 40 -20.84 -11.45 14.03
C ALA A 40 -20.95 -10.99 15.49
N GLU A 41 -20.98 -9.70 15.71
CA GLU A 41 -21.14 -9.07 17.03
C GLU A 41 -22.43 -9.54 17.75
N ALA A 42 -23.54 -9.60 17.01
CA ALA A 42 -24.83 -10.03 17.54
C ALA A 42 -24.85 -11.50 18.05
N ARG A 43 -23.88 -12.33 17.63
CA ARG A 43 -23.77 -13.74 18.08
C ARG A 43 -23.12 -13.87 19.45
N ILE A 44 -22.44 -12.82 19.94
CA ILE A 44 -21.77 -12.83 21.23
C ILE A 44 -22.79 -12.52 22.34
N GLN A 45 -22.93 -13.46 23.28
CA GLN A 45 -23.89 -13.35 24.37
C GLN A 45 -23.47 -12.27 25.39
N ASP A 46 -22.19 -12.26 25.79
CA ASP A 46 -21.65 -11.28 26.72
C ASP A 46 -21.39 -9.94 26.01
N PRO A 47 -22.15 -8.86 26.37
CA PRO A 47 -21.99 -7.56 25.74
C PRO A 47 -20.58 -6.96 25.88
N ALA A 48 -19.86 -7.27 26.96
CA ALA A 48 -18.53 -6.76 27.20
C ALA A 48 -17.49 -7.32 26.21
N LEU A 49 -17.74 -8.50 25.63
CA LEU A 49 -16.86 -9.13 24.64
C LEU A 49 -17.17 -8.75 23.20
N ARG A 50 -18.31 -8.10 22.93
CA ARG A 50 -18.74 -7.77 21.57
C ARG A 50 -17.74 -6.91 20.80
N PRO A 51 -17.19 -5.79 21.34
CA PRO A 51 -16.23 -4.96 20.62
C PRO A 51 -14.97 -5.74 20.25
N TYR A 52 -14.44 -6.52 21.17
CA TYR A 52 -13.24 -7.35 20.95
C TYR A 52 -13.46 -8.42 19.87
N TYR A 53 -14.66 -9.01 19.83
CA TYR A 53 -14.99 -9.99 18.80
C TYR A 53 -15.19 -9.32 17.43
N ARG A 54 -15.76 -8.11 17.40
CA ARG A 54 -15.86 -7.30 16.18
C ARG A 54 -14.49 -7.03 15.59
N ASP A 55 -13.53 -6.57 16.41
CA ASP A 55 -12.15 -6.32 16.00
C ASP A 55 -11.45 -7.59 15.50
N HIS A 56 -11.67 -8.70 16.20
CA HIS A 56 -11.14 -10.00 15.78
C HIS A 56 -11.68 -10.42 14.39
N VAL A 57 -12.99 -10.25 14.16
CA VAL A 57 -13.61 -10.59 12.88
C VAL A 57 -13.12 -9.65 11.77
N GLN A 58 -12.96 -8.35 12.06
CA GLN A 58 -12.37 -7.39 11.13
C GLN A 58 -10.97 -7.85 10.71
N HIS A 59 -10.10 -8.14 11.65
CA HIS A 59 -8.75 -8.62 11.35
C HIS A 59 -8.74 -9.92 10.54
N MET A 60 -9.63 -10.87 10.85
CA MET A 60 -9.78 -12.08 10.03
C MET A 60 -10.22 -11.78 8.59
N MET A 61 -11.03 -10.75 8.37
CA MET A 61 -11.43 -10.33 7.02
C MET A 61 -10.25 -9.66 6.29
N ASP A 62 -9.44 -8.87 6.99
CA ASP A 62 -8.28 -8.23 6.40
C ASP A 62 -7.22 -9.25 5.97
N VAL A 63 -6.92 -10.25 6.80
CA VAL A 63 -6.06 -11.39 6.43
C VAL A 63 -6.61 -12.15 5.22
N ALA A 64 -7.93 -12.34 5.15
CA ALA A 64 -8.57 -13.02 4.02
C ALA A 64 -8.44 -12.20 2.72
N LYS A 65 -8.65 -10.88 2.77
CA LYS A 65 -8.47 -9.97 1.62
C LYS A 65 -7.02 -9.97 1.12
N GLN A 66 -6.06 -9.94 2.05
CA GLN A 66 -4.65 -10.01 1.71
C GLN A 66 -4.30 -11.30 0.96
N TYR A 67 -4.73 -12.45 1.49
CA TYR A 67 -4.52 -13.75 0.84
C TYR A 67 -5.22 -13.84 -0.54
N GLU A 68 -6.45 -13.32 -0.64
CA GLU A 68 -7.20 -13.23 -1.89
C GLU A 68 -6.43 -12.40 -2.93
N ALA A 69 -5.90 -11.24 -2.55
CA ALA A 69 -5.12 -10.37 -3.41
C ALA A 69 -3.83 -11.04 -3.90
N GLU A 70 -3.11 -11.74 -3.01
CA GLU A 70 -1.90 -12.48 -3.35
C GLU A 70 -2.17 -13.58 -4.39
N VAL A 71 -3.15 -14.45 -4.11
CA VAL A 71 -3.47 -15.60 -4.98
C VAL A 71 -4.04 -15.17 -6.32
N LEU A 72 -4.79 -14.09 -6.38
CA LEU A 72 -5.33 -13.54 -7.64
C LEU A 72 -4.29 -12.73 -8.43
N GLY A 73 -3.06 -12.59 -7.93
CA GLY A 73 -2.01 -11.78 -8.54
C GLY A 73 -2.32 -10.28 -8.53
N ARG A 74 -3.19 -9.84 -7.61
CA ARG A 74 -3.59 -8.44 -7.44
C ARG A 74 -2.85 -7.74 -6.31
N ASN A 75 -1.88 -8.41 -5.68
CA ASN A 75 -1.07 -7.83 -4.60
C ASN A 75 0.13 -7.05 -5.17
N ARG A 76 -0.13 -6.16 -6.12
CA ARG A 76 0.88 -5.30 -6.74
C ARG A 76 0.70 -3.88 -6.26
N ALA A 77 1.80 -3.24 -5.90
CA ALA A 77 1.82 -1.82 -5.59
C ALA A 77 2.77 -1.09 -6.55
N ALA A 78 2.25 -0.07 -7.22
CA ALA A 78 2.98 0.74 -8.19
C ALA A 78 3.73 1.86 -7.48
N TYR A 79 4.93 2.19 -7.97
CA TYR A 79 5.68 3.35 -7.52
C TYR A 79 6.50 3.94 -8.68
N GLN A 80 6.83 5.23 -8.57
CA GLN A 80 7.69 5.88 -9.54
C GLN A 80 9.15 5.79 -9.12
N GLY A 81 10.02 5.46 -10.08
CA GLY A 81 11.46 5.46 -9.92
C GLY A 81 12.07 4.06 -9.85
N VAL A 82 13.25 3.96 -9.25
CA VAL A 82 14.04 2.72 -9.16
C VAL A 82 13.94 2.07 -7.79
N GLU A 83 14.35 0.81 -7.71
CA GLU A 83 14.48 0.11 -6.43
C GLU A 83 15.42 0.87 -5.49
N GLY A 84 15.01 1.04 -4.23
CA GLY A 84 15.73 1.83 -3.23
C GLY A 84 15.40 3.33 -3.24
N ALA A 85 14.63 3.83 -4.20
CA ALA A 85 14.10 5.20 -4.17
C ALA A 85 13.13 5.39 -2.98
N PHE A 86 12.91 6.63 -2.57
CA PHE A 86 12.04 6.94 -1.43
C PHE A 86 10.63 6.37 -1.57
N ALA A 87 10.04 6.45 -2.79
CA ALA A 87 8.75 5.84 -3.06
C ALA A 87 8.76 4.30 -2.89
N HIS A 88 9.85 3.62 -3.29
CA HIS A 88 10.01 2.18 -3.06
C HIS A 88 10.11 1.85 -1.56
N ILE A 89 10.88 2.64 -0.78
CA ILE A 89 11.01 2.44 0.67
C ILE A 89 9.66 2.64 1.36
N ALA A 90 8.95 3.71 1.02
CA ALA A 90 7.60 3.99 1.54
C ALA A 90 6.62 2.87 1.17
N LEU A 91 6.67 2.36 -0.08
CA LEU A 91 5.85 1.25 -0.53
C LEU A 91 6.09 -0.01 0.33
N LYS A 92 7.35 -0.35 0.60
CA LYS A 92 7.68 -1.52 1.43
C LYS A 92 7.24 -1.37 2.89
N ALA A 93 7.18 -0.15 3.40
CA ALA A 93 6.66 0.12 4.73
C ALA A 93 5.13 0.01 4.79
N LEU A 94 4.42 0.58 3.81
CA LEU A 94 2.96 0.56 3.72
C LEU A 94 2.42 -0.82 3.31
N PHE A 95 3.07 -1.46 2.35
CA PHE A 95 2.63 -2.72 1.72
C PHE A 95 3.74 -3.78 1.74
N PRO A 96 4.15 -4.29 2.92
CA PRO A 96 5.32 -5.17 3.07
C PRO A 96 5.22 -6.48 2.27
N HIS A 97 4.02 -6.92 1.96
CA HIS A 97 3.75 -8.16 1.23
C HIS A 97 3.41 -7.95 -0.24
N ALA A 98 3.35 -6.70 -0.71
CA ALA A 98 3.06 -6.41 -2.11
C ALA A 98 4.28 -6.63 -3.01
N GLU A 99 4.01 -7.08 -4.24
CA GLU A 99 4.95 -7.00 -5.35
C GLU A 99 5.11 -5.53 -5.73
N ALA A 100 6.30 -4.98 -5.54
CA ALA A 100 6.60 -3.60 -5.91
C ALA A 100 6.85 -3.50 -7.42
N VAL A 101 6.09 -2.68 -8.12
CA VAL A 101 6.19 -2.49 -9.57
C VAL A 101 6.61 -1.06 -9.86
N SER A 102 7.78 -0.92 -10.50
CA SER A 102 8.35 0.37 -10.88
C SER A 102 7.72 0.91 -12.17
N TYR A 103 7.42 2.20 -12.16
CA TYR A 103 6.99 2.97 -13.34
C TYR A 103 7.88 4.20 -13.53
N PRO A 104 8.06 4.65 -14.78
CA PRO A 104 8.88 5.83 -15.10
C PRO A 104 8.33 7.13 -14.56
N THR A 105 7.00 7.30 -14.58
CA THR A 105 6.32 8.54 -14.24
C THR A 105 5.21 8.33 -13.20
N TRP A 106 4.77 9.39 -12.57
CA TRP A 106 3.62 9.36 -11.67
C TRP A 106 2.31 9.10 -12.42
N ASP A 107 2.14 9.67 -13.63
CA ASP A 107 1.00 9.39 -14.51
C ASP A 107 0.81 7.89 -14.71
N GLU A 108 1.90 7.17 -15.04
CA GLU A 108 1.86 5.73 -15.24
C GLU A 108 1.51 4.96 -13.96
N VAL A 109 1.87 5.49 -12.78
CA VAL A 109 1.45 4.92 -11.49
C VAL A 109 -0.06 5.07 -11.29
N PHE A 110 -0.61 6.27 -11.53
CA PHE A 110 -2.05 6.52 -11.45
C PHE A 110 -2.82 5.65 -12.45
N ASP A 111 -2.39 5.64 -13.69
CA ASP A 111 -2.94 4.80 -14.75
C ASP A 111 -2.95 3.31 -14.41
N ALA A 112 -1.84 2.79 -13.82
CA ALA A 112 -1.73 1.39 -13.45
C ALA A 112 -2.75 1.00 -12.36
N VAL A 113 -3.01 1.90 -11.42
CA VAL A 113 -4.02 1.66 -10.38
C VAL A 113 -5.44 1.74 -10.98
N GLU A 114 -5.72 2.74 -11.82
CA GLU A 114 -7.03 2.92 -12.43
C GLU A 114 -7.40 1.75 -13.37
N ARG A 115 -6.43 1.21 -14.13
CA ARG A 115 -6.62 0.02 -14.95
C ARG A 115 -6.68 -1.29 -14.17
N GLY A 116 -6.30 -1.26 -12.87
CA GLY A 116 -6.25 -2.46 -12.02
C GLY A 116 -5.01 -3.33 -12.24
N ASP A 117 -3.96 -2.80 -12.89
CA ASP A 117 -2.65 -3.46 -13.03
C ASP A 117 -1.90 -3.51 -11.68
N ALA A 118 -2.19 -2.55 -10.80
CA ALA A 118 -1.78 -2.52 -9.41
C ALA A 118 -2.97 -2.22 -8.50
N ALA A 119 -2.97 -2.76 -7.29
CA ALA A 119 -4.02 -2.50 -6.30
C ALA A 119 -3.83 -1.14 -5.61
N HIS A 120 -2.58 -0.68 -5.50
CA HIS A 120 -2.20 0.56 -4.85
C HIS A 120 -1.11 1.27 -5.65
N GLY A 121 -1.06 2.60 -5.53
CA GLY A 121 0.03 3.43 -5.99
C GLY A 121 0.64 4.21 -4.84
N VAL A 122 1.96 4.32 -4.79
CA VAL A 122 2.68 5.12 -3.80
C VAL A 122 3.37 6.26 -4.50
N VAL A 123 2.95 7.47 -4.16
CA VAL A 123 3.42 8.72 -4.76
C VAL A 123 3.79 9.73 -3.67
N PRO A 124 4.76 10.62 -3.90
CA PRO A 124 5.09 11.67 -2.96
C PRO A 124 3.99 12.73 -2.97
N PHE A 125 3.52 13.13 -1.80
CA PHE A 125 2.48 14.15 -1.66
C PHE A 125 3.07 15.50 -1.24
N GLU A 126 3.98 15.48 -0.27
CA GLU A 126 4.60 16.67 0.31
C GLU A 126 6.05 16.38 0.70
N ASN A 127 6.87 17.41 0.68
CA ASN A 127 8.23 17.40 1.21
C ASN A 127 8.38 18.57 2.18
N SER A 128 8.90 18.32 3.39
CA SER A 128 9.04 19.32 4.45
C SER A 128 9.87 20.57 4.06
N HIS A 129 10.72 20.49 3.03
CA HIS A 129 11.54 21.60 2.53
C HIS A 129 10.98 22.23 1.26
N ALA A 130 10.42 21.42 0.37
CA ALA A 130 9.94 21.87 -0.95
C ALA A 130 8.42 22.13 -1.00
N GLY A 131 7.68 21.74 0.06
CA GLY A 131 6.22 21.83 0.10
C GLY A 131 5.55 20.77 -0.74
N ASP A 132 4.35 21.09 -1.22
CA ASP A 132 3.49 20.20 -1.99
C ASP A 132 4.09 19.77 -3.34
N VAL A 133 3.87 18.53 -3.72
CA VAL A 133 4.22 18.01 -5.04
C VAL A 133 3.05 18.29 -5.99
N SER A 134 2.99 19.51 -6.53
CA SER A 134 1.86 20.00 -7.34
C SER A 134 1.45 19.06 -8.47
N ALA A 135 2.42 18.45 -9.17
CA ALA A 135 2.13 17.50 -10.24
C ALA A 135 1.34 16.26 -9.76
N VAL A 136 1.58 15.80 -8.53
CA VAL A 136 0.82 14.68 -7.94
C VAL A 136 -0.57 15.12 -7.52
N LEU A 137 -0.71 16.36 -7.02
CA LEU A 137 -2.02 16.93 -6.70
C LEU A 137 -2.89 17.09 -7.94
N ASP A 138 -2.31 17.54 -9.07
CA ASP A 138 -3.00 17.63 -10.36
C ASP A 138 -3.49 16.23 -10.81
N LEU A 139 -2.64 15.21 -10.70
CA LEU A 139 -3.03 13.81 -11.00
C LEU A 139 -4.14 13.29 -10.09
N CYS A 140 -4.14 13.64 -8.80
CA CYS A 140 -5.26 13.29 -7.92
C CYS A 140 -6.59 13.92 -8.38
N TYR A 141 -6.53 15.13 -8.97
CA TYR A 141 -7.70 15.78 -9.53
C TYR A 141 -8.16 15.13 -10.85
N ASP A 142 -7.20 14.73 -11.70
CA ASP A 142 -7.47 14.14 -13.02
C ASP A 142 -7.97 12.68 -12.91
N HIS A 143 -7.71 11.99 -11.80
CA HIS A 143 -8.14 10.61 -11.53
C HIS A 143 -9.18 10.53 -10.39
N PRO A 144 -10.40 11.07 -10.54
CA PRO A 144 -11.40 11.17 -9.47
C PRO A 144 -11.96 9.82 -9.00
N ALA A 145 -11.67 8.73 -9.71
CA ALA A 145 -12.04 7.38 -9.32
C ALA A 145 -11.08 6.77 -8.27
N LEU A 146 -9.90 7.37 -8.08
CA LEU A 146 -8.91 6.91 -7.13
C LEU A 146 -9.06 7.65 -5.78
N TRP A 147 -8.70 6.96 -4.70
CA TRP A 147 -8.82 7.46 -3.33
C TRP A 147 -7.50 7.34 -2.59
N VAL A 148 -7.18 8.35 -1.78
CA VAL A 148 -6.10 8.25 -0.81
C VAL A 148 -6.57 7.35 0.33
N VAL A 149 -5.88 6.23 0.53
CA VAL A 149 -6.24 5.20 1.52
C VAL A 149 -5.33 5.20 2.73
N ASP A 150 -4.12 5.75 2.58
CA ASP A 150 -3.17 5.87 3.68
C ASP A 150 -2.15 6.97 3.39
N VAL A 151 -1.46 7.46 4.44
CA VAL A 151 -0.38 8.45 4.37
C VAL A 151 0.77 7.96 5.25
N TYR A 152 1.99 8.02 4.72
CA TYR A 152 3.19 7.59 5.41
C TYR A 152 4.26 8.69 5.45
N ASP A 153 4.64 9.09 6.65
CA ASP A 153 5.75 10.03 6.86
C ASP A 153 7.07 9.27 6.81
N LEU A 154 7.78 9.37 5.68
CA LEU A 154 9.09 8.76 5.50
C LEU A 154 10.20 9.69 6.03
N PRO A 155 10.92 9.31 7.10
CA PRO A 155 12.09 10.06 7.55
C PRO A 155 13.20 9.94 6.51
N ILE A 156 13.60 11.08 5.92
CA ILE A 156 14.66 11.14 4.93
C ILE A 156 15.95 11.61 5.58
N SER A 157 17.01 10.79 5.47
CA SER A 157 18.37 11.15 5.88
C SER A 157 19.28 11.20 4.67
N GLN A 158 19.88 12.34 4.42
CA GLN A 158 20.88 12.49 3.36
C GLN A 158 22.24 11.95 3.82
N ASN A 159 22.88 11.16 2.96
CA ASN A 159 24.16 10.54 3.26
C ASN A 159 25.19 10.90 2.19
N LEU A 160 26.37 11.34 2.61
CA LEU A 160 27.48 11.56 1.72
C LEU A 160 28.24 10.24 1.51
N LEU A 161 28.26 9.76 0.28
CA LEU A 161 28.96 8.54 -0.09
C LEU A 161 30.32 8.87 -0.70
N VAL A 162 31.37 8.22 -0.18
CA VAL A 162 32.74 8.37 -0.65
C VAL A 162 33.42 7.01 -0.75
N LEU A 163 34.55 6.93 -1.47
CA LEU A 163 35.36 5.72 -1.47
C LEU A 163 35.93 5.47 -0.06
N PRO A 164 36.05 4.20 0.36
CA PRO A 164 36.63 3.87 1.65
C PRO A 164 37.97 4.51 1.88
N GLY A 165 38.14 5.17 3.03
CA GLY A 165 39.39 5.85 3.42
C GLY A 165 39.55 7.27 2.90
N THR A 166 38.59 7.84 2.18
CA THR A 166 38.64 9.24 1.72
C THR A 166 38.28 10.18 2.88
N PRO A 167 39.19 11.07 3.32
CA PRO A 167 38.88 12.04 4.35
C PRO A 167 37.99 13.18 3.81
N LEU A 168 37.06 13.67 4.62
CA LEU A 168 36.14 14.76 4.25
C LEU A 168 36.86 16.00 3.71
N SER A 169 38.07 16.31 4.25
CA SER A 169 38.88 17.45 3.85
C SER A 169 39.42 17.40 2.41
N GLU A 170 39.39 16.21 1.77
CA GLU A 170 39.83 16.03 0.38
C GLU A 170 38.69 16.11 -0.63
N LEU A 171 37.44 16.15 -0.17
CA LEU A 171 36.28 16.25 -1.04
C LEU A 171 36.16 17.65 -1.64
N LYS A 172 36.30 17.73 -2.98
CA LYS A 172 36.19 18.99 -3.72
C LYS A 172 34.88 19.13 -4.48
N HIS A 173 34.22 18.00 -4.78
CA HIS A 173 33.02 17.96 -5.59
C HIS A 173 32.02 16.95 -5.01
N VAL A 174 30.75 17.31 -4.98
CA VAL A 174 29.62 16.45 -4.62
C VAL A 174 28.68 16.39 -5.81
N TYR A 175 28.27 15.20 -6.19
CA TYR A 175 27.31 14.96 -7.27
C TYR A 175 26.03 14.37 -6.67
N SER A 176 24.89 15.03 -6.91
CA SER A 176 23.61 14.55 -6.44
C SER A 176 22.49 15.14 -7.30
N HIS A 177 21.26 14.68 -7.03
CA HIS A 177 20.07 15.30 -7.59
C HIS A 177 19.97 16.76 -7.11
N GLN A 178 19.54 17.68 -7.97
CA GLN A 178 19.49 19.12 -7.67
C GLN A 178 18.72 19.42 -6.37
N GLN A 179 17.62 18.71 -6.13
CA GLN A 179 16.80 18.88 -4.93
C GLN A 179 17.52 18.41 -3.66
N ALA A 180 18.30 17.32 -3.72
CA ALA A 180 19.09 16.84 -2.60
C ALA A 180 20.20 17.85 -2.25
N ILE A 181 20.85 18.47 -3.24
CA ILE A 181 21.85 19.54 -3.01
C ILE A 181 21.20 20.78 -2.38
N ALA A 182 20.00 21.14 -2.80
CA ALA A 182 19.31 22.30 -2.25
C ALA A 182 18.80 22.12 -0.81
N GLN A 183 18.70 20.88 -0.35
CA GLN A 183 18.19 20.50 0.98
C GLN A 183 19.27 20.09 1.97
N SER A 184 20.58 20.17 1.60
CA SER A 184 21.71 19.70 2.40
C SER A 184 22.46 20.82 3.10
#